data_281ec84d6d80e29715b306701a03b324
#
_entry.id   281ec84d6d80e29715b306701a03b324
#
_cell.length_a   1.000
_cell.length_b   1.000
_cell.length_c   1.000
_cell.angle_alpha   90.00
_cell.angle_beta   90.00
_cell.angle_gamma   90.00
#
_symmetry.space_group_name_H-M   'P 1'
#
loop_
_entity.id
_entity.type
_entity.pdbx_description
1 polymer ?
#
loop_
_entity_poly.entity_id
_entity_poly.type
_entity_poly.pdbx_seq_one_letter_code
_entity_poly.pdbx_strand_id
1 'polypeptide(L)'
;MNERKLDVYLGERLVGTLAETVDHRVAFAYADAWLEDGFAISPFSLPIEQKVFVPGSQAFQGLWGVFADSLPDAWGRLLVDRMLKQRGLPPEEVTPLERLAIVGSSGMGALTYRPAWDLHEPSHLGDLDALSAQCQALLLQEDASDLDALFQLGGSSGGARPKVMTEEWVIKFPASREMPEVGRMEKEYMDCAASCGIEVPETRLLPSRLCSGYFAARRFDREQAASQVI
;
A
#
# COMPACT_ATOMS: atom_id res chain seq x y z
N MET A 1 -8.21 -7.68 18.97
CA MET A 1 -7.63 -8.90 18.39
C MET A 1 -6.14 -8.84 18.66
N ASN A 2 -5.47 -9.92 18.98
CA ASN A 2 -4.10 -9.84 19.49
C ASN A 2 -3.19 -10.74 18.65
N GLU A 3 -3.02 -10.37 17.37
CA GLU A 3 -2.05 -11.04 16.52
C GLU A 3 -0.65 -10.64 16.98
N ARG A 4 0.03 -11.58 17.63
CA ARG A 4 1.40 -11.38 18.12
C ARG A 4 2.46 -11.86 17.17
N LYS A 5 2.07 -12.51 16.07
CA LYS A 5 2.98 -13.06 15.05
C LYS A 5 2.36 -12.93 13.66
N LEU A 6 3.20 -12.63 12.68
CA LEU A 6 2.87 -12.65 11.26
C LEU A 6 3.96 -13.35 10.49
N ASP A 7 3.58 -14.20 9.57
CA ASP A 7 4.48 -14.78 8.59
C ASP A 7 4.64 -13.85 7.39
N VAL A 8 5.87 -13.69 6.93
CA VAL A 8 6.28 -12.85 5.81
C VAL A 8 6.56 -13.75 4.62
N TYR A 9 5.94 -13.43 3.49
CA TYR A 9 6.09 -14.17 2.24
C TYR A 9 6.65 -13.28 1.13
N LEU A 10 7.39 -13.90 0.22
CA LEU A 10 7.76 -13.38 -1.08
C LEU A 10 7.18 -14.32 -2.14
N GLY A 11 6.13 -13.88 -2.83
CA GLY A 11 5.28 -14.80 -3.58
C GLY A 11 4.67 -15.87 -2.65
N GLU A 12 4.88 -17.14 -2.97
CA GLU A 12 4.40 -18.25 -2.12
C GLU A 12 5.46 -18.81 -1.15
N ARG A 13 6.68 -18.22 -1.15
CA ARG A 13 7.76 -18.68 -0.27
C ARG A 13 7.72 -17.94 1.06
N LEU A 14 7.74 -18.70 2.16
CA LEU A 14 7.90 -18.16 3.50
C LEU A 14 9.32 -17.62 3.68
N VAL A 15 9.43 -16.32 3.90
CA VAL A 15 10.69 -15.61 4.18
C VAL A 15 11.08 -15.76 5.65
N GLY A 16 10.10 -15.60 6.54
CA GLY A 16 10.32 -15.63 7.98
C GLY A 16 9.09 -15.19 8.74
N THR A 17 9.27 -14.97 10.06
CA THR A 17 8.17 -14.62 10.96
C THR A 17 8.50 -13.34 11.73
N LEU A 18 7.54 -12.44 11.78
CA LEU A 18 7.52 -11.26 12.67
C LEU A 18 6.82 -11.62 13.98
N ALA A 19 7.32 -11.07 15.08
CA ALA A 19 6.70 -11.24 16.39
C ALA A 19 6.86 -9.95 17.23
N GLU A 20 5.78 -9.53 17.89
CA GLU A 20 5.82 -8.40 18.81
C GLU A 20 6.53 -8.80 20.11
N THR A 21 7.46 -7.97 20.55
CA THR A 21 8.17 -8.10 21.81
C THR A 21 7.43 -7.40 22.94
N VAL A 22 7.80 -7.67 24.18
CA VAL A 22 7.17 -7.07 25.39
C VAL A 22 7.29 -5.54 25.41
N ASP A 23 8.33 -5.00 24.80
CA ASP A 23 8.60 -3.56 24.71
C ASP A 23 8.10 -2.94 23.37
N HIS A 24 7.11 -3.59 22.75
CA HIS A 24 6.43 -3.13 21.53
C HIS A 24 7.35 -2.90 20.31
N ARG A 25 8.45 -3.64 20.23
CA ARG A 25 9.25 -3.76 19.00
C ARG A 25 8.85 -5.01 18.26
N VAL A 26 9.07 -5.05 16.95
CA VAL A 26 8.73 -6.19 16.12
C VAL A 26 10.01 -6.93 15.73
N ALA A 27 10.24 -8.05 16.39
CA ALA A 27 11.34 -8.94 16.08
C ALA A 27 11.06 -9.72 14.78
N PHE A 28 12.14 -10.11 14.07
CA PHE A 28 12.08 -10.92 12.86
C PHE A 28 13.04 -12.09 12.96
N ALA A 29 12.63 -13.25 12.45
CA ALA A 29 13.51 -14.39 12.23
C ALA A 29 13.25 -14.98 10.84
N TYR A 30 14.30 -15.30 10.10
CA TYR A 30 14.17 -16.04 8.85
C TYR A 30 13.66 -17.44 9.07
N ALA A 31 12.88 -17.97 8.13
CA ALA A 31 12.50 -19.37 8.08
C ALA A 31 13.71 -20.23 7.70
N ASP A 32 13.81 -21.45 8.26
CA ASP A 32 14.93 -22.36 7.99
C ASP A 32 15.10 -22.65 6.49
N ALA A 33 13.98 -22.88 5.78
CA ALA A 33 14.00 -23.08 4.32
C ALA A 33 14.46 -21.84 3.54
N TRP A 34 14.26 -20.63 4.08
CA TRP A 34 14.77 -19.40 3.46
C TRP A 34 16.26 -19.22 3.68
N LEU A 35 16.78 -19.67 4.84
CA LEU A 35 18.21 -19.62 5.16
C LEU A 35 19.06 -20.51 4.24
N GLU A 36 18.47 -21.59 3.66
CA GLU A 36 19.19 -22.52 2.80
C GLU A 36 19.54 -21.93 1.44
N ASP A 37 18.62 -21.21 0.78
CA ASP A 37 18.77 -20.73 -0.59
C ASP A 37 18.18 -19.36 -0.87
N GLY A 38 17.71 -18.65 0.17
CA GLY A 38 17.16 -17.31 0.07
C GLY A 38 18.24 -16.22 0.03
N PHE A 39 17.80 -14.98 0.12
CA PHE A 39 18.67 -13.81 0.17
C PHE A 39 18.29 -12.87 1.30
N ALA A 40 19.20 -11.98 1.68
CA ALA A 40 18.94 -10.97 2.70
C ALA A 40 17.93 -9.93 2.18
N ILE A 41 16.71 -9.89 2.75
CA ILE A 41 15.68 -8.90 2.35
C ILE A 41 16.04 -7.47 2.76
N SER A 42 17.00 -7.30 3.66
CA SER A 42 17.64 -6.04 4.03
C SER A 42 19.12 -6.32 4.36
N PRO A 43 20.03 -6.22 3.38
CA PRO A 43 21.39 -6.72 3.52
C PRO A 43 22.18 -6.17 4.73
N PHE A 44 21.94 -4.91 5.08
CA PHE A 44 22.64 -4.28 6.20
C PHE A 44 21.97 -4.52 7.56
N SER A 45 20.64 -4.67 7.59
CA SER A 45 19.88 -4.76 8.84
C SER A 45 19.48 -6.19 9.19
N LEU A 46 19.25 -7.02 8.17
CA LEU A 46 18.77 -8.40 8.28
C LEU A 46 19.62 -9.31 7.37
N PRO A 47 20.93 -9.49 7.66
CA PRO A 47 21.75 -10.44 6.91
C PRO A 47 21.22 -11.86 7.07
N ILE A 48 21.58 -12.79 6.14
CA ILE A 48 21.20 -14.21 6.24
C ILE A 48 21.94 -14.84 7.41
N GLU A 49 21.28 -14.94 8.54
CA GLU A 49 21.79 -15.56 9.76
C GLU A 49 20.64 -16.21 10.54
N GLN A 50 20.90 -17.37 11.12
CA GLN A 50 19.94 -18.07 11.98
C GLN A 50 19.90 -17.43 13.37
N LYS A 51 19.18 -16.31 13.48
CA LYS A 51 18.96 -15.59 14.74
C LYS A 51 17.67 -14.81 14.73
N VAL A 52 17.24 -14.35 15.90
CA VAL A 52 16.16 -13.39 16.05
C VAL A 52 16.75 -11.98 15.99
N PHE A 53 16.30 -11.20 15.02
CA PHE A 53 16.67 -9.81 14.87
C PHE A 53 15.67 -8.93 15.61
N VAL A 54 16.14 -8.11 16.53
CA VAL A 54 15.30 -7.16 17.27
C VAL A 54 15.76 -5.74 16.93
N PRO A 55 14.85 -4.82 16.49
CA PRO A 55 15.24 -3.44 16.21
C PRO A 55 15.89 -2.78 17.42
N GLY A 56 16.98 -2.05 17.21
CA GLY A 56 17.70 -1.36 18.30
C GLY A 56 17.00 -0.12 18.84
N SER A 57 15.94 0.35 18.16
CA SER A 57 15.22 1.58 18.51
C SER A 57 13.76 1.48 18.13
N GLN A 58 12.96 2.48 18.52
CA GLN A 58 11.57 2.66 18.12
C GLN A 58 11.43 3.37 16.74
N ALA A 59 12.53 3.53 15.98
CA ALA A 59 12.45 3.99 14.61
C ALA A 59 11.47 3.12 13.81
N PHE A 60 10.80 3.70 12.82
CA PHE A 60 9.77 3.02 12.04
C PHE A 60 8.69 2.34 12.89
N GLN A 61 8.33 2.94 14.02
CA GLN A 61 7.34 2.40 14.97
C GLN A 61 7.74 1.02 15.54
N GLY A 62 9.04 0.77 15.72
CA GLY A 62 9.55 -0.50 16.23
C GLY A 62 9.64 -1.62 15.19
N LEU A 63 9.44 -1.31 13.92
CA LEU A 63 9.68 -2.22 12.79
C LEU A 63 11.09 -2.07 12.22
N TRP A 64 11.52 -3.06 11.45
CA TRP A 64 12.61 -2.90 10.48
C TRP A 64 12.11 -2.12 9.27
N GLY A 65 12.95 -1.27 8.68
CA GLY A 65 12.59 -0.39 7.55
C GLY A 65 11.92 -1.13 6.39
N VAL A 66 12.43 -2.31 6.03
CA VAL A 66 11.88 -3.13 4.94
C VAL A 66 10.42 -3.56 5.17
N PHE A 67 9.99 -3.74 6.41
CA PHE A 67 8.59 -4.03 6.73
C PHE A 67 7.77 -2.76 6.91
N ALA A 68 8.37 -1.72 7.47
CA ALA A 68 7.72 -0.41 7.58
C ALA A 68 7.37 0.18 6.22
N ASP A 69 8.18 -0.11 5.20
CA ASP A 69 7.94 0.30 3.81
C ASP A 69 6.70 -0.34 3.18
N SER A 70 6.22 -1.46 3.74
CA SER A 70 4.94 -2.07 3.35
C SER A 70 3.73 -1.39 3.97
N LEU A 71 3.91 -0.57 5.02
CA LEU A 71 2.80 0.13 5.66
C LEU A 71 2.30 1.26 4.75
N PRO A 72 0.98 1.49 4.72
CA PRO A 72 0.44 2.63 4.01
C PRO A 72 0.94 3.94 4.65
N ASP A 73 1.29 4.91 3.82
CA ASP A 73 1.64 6.26 4.27
C ASP A 73 0.41 7.20 4.28
N ALA A 74 0.58 8.50 4.10
CA ALA A 74 -0.43 9.52 4.41
C ALA A 74 -1.86 9.20 3.92
N TRP A 75 -2.07 8.93 2.62
CA TRP A 75 -3.42 8.64 2.09
C TRP A 75 -3.95 7.28 2.56
N GLY A 76 -3.17 6.23 2.36
CA GLY A 76 -3.57 4.88 2.75
C GLY A 76 -3.78 4.75 4.26
N ARG A 77 -2.94 5.42 5.07
CA ARG A 77 -3.11 5.48 6.52
C ARG A 77 -4.42 6.15 6.92
N LEU A 78 -4.79 7.27 6.26
CA LEU A 78 -6.07 7.93 6.51
C LEU A 78 -7.24 6.98 6.28
N LEU A 79 -7.22 6.21 5.19
CA LEU A 79 -8.26 5.23 4.88
C LEU A 79 -8.33 4.12 5.94
N VAL A 80 -7.19 3.53 6.32
CA VAL A 80 -7.11 2.52 7.40
C VAL A 80 -7.67 3.08 8.71
N ASP A 81 -7.24 4.27 9.12
CA ASP A 81 -7.66 4.86 10.39
C ASP A 81 -9.16 5.17 10.41
N ARG A 82 -9.74 5.61 9.28
CA ARG A 82 -11.19 5.83 9.15
C ARG A 82 -11.97 4.53 9.22
N MET A 83 -11.52 3.49 8.52
CA MET A 83 -12.14 2.17 8.54
C MET A 83 -12.11 1.56 9.96
N LEU A 84 -10.99 1.65 10.66
CA LEU A 84 -10.87 1.19 12.05
C LEU A 84 -11.89 1.90 12.94
N LYS A 85 -12.01 3.22 12.83
CA LYS A 85 -12.99 4.01 13.60
C LYS A 85 -14.44 3.59 13.31
N GLN A 86 -14.80 3.34 12.06
CA GLN A 86 -16.16 2.85 11.71
C GLN A 86 -16.47 1.50 12.37
N ARG A 87 -15.45 0.68 12.61
CA ARG A 87 -15.57 -0.63 13.28
C ARG A 87 -15.44 -0.54 14.80
N GLY A 88 -15.35 0.67 15.35
CA GLY A 88 -15.22 0.89 16.77
C GLY A 88 -13.83 0.54 17.34
N LEU A 89 -12.82 0.45 16.49
CA LEU A 89 -11.43 0.20 16.87
C LEU A 89 -10.64 1.52 16.89
N PRO A 90 -10.09 1.94 18.02
CA PRO A 90 -9.25 3.12 18.10
C PRO A 90 -7.96 2.92 17.29
N PRO A 91 -7.67 3.73 16.24
CA PRO A 91 -6.49 3.55 15.40
C PRO A 91 -5.16 3.65 16.16
N GLU A 92 -5.15 4.38 17.28
CA GLU A 92 -4.01 4.55 18.17
C GLU A 92 -3.67 3.29 18.99
N GLU A 93 -4.62 2.36 19.15
CA GLU A 93 -4.42 1.10 19.84
C GLU A 93 -3.96 -0.03 18.90
N VAL A 94 -4.04 0.19 17.58
CA VAL A 94 -3.65 -0.80 16.57
C VAL A 94 -2.14 -0.77 16.35
N THR A 95 -1.49 -1.88 16.67
CA THR A 95 -0.03 -2.01 16.61
C THR A 95 0.50 -2.01 15.18
N PRO A 96 1.79 -1.70 14.96
CA PRO A 96 2.41 -1.80 13.63
C PRO A 96 2.30 -3.21 13.02
N LEU A 97 2.38 -4.26 13.85
CA LEU A 97 2.21 -5.64 13.41
C LEU A 97 0.78 -5.91 12.90
N GLU A 98 -0.22 -5.44 13.63
CA GLU A 98 -1.62 -5.53 13.22
C GLU A 98 -1.90 -4.71 11.95
N ARG A 99 -1.26 -3.56 11.77
CA ARG A 99 -1.34 -2.78 10.52
C ARG A 99 -0.75 -3.54 9.33
N LEU A 100 0.34 -4.30 9.51
CA LEU A 100 0.84 -5.20 8.48
C LEU A 100 -0.14 -6.34 8.16
N ALA A 101 -0.85 -6.87 9.17
CA ALA A 101 -1.91 -7.84 8.94
C ALA A 101 -3.08 -7.26 8.12
N ILE A 102 -3.43 -5.98 8.35
CA ILE A 102 -4.43 -5.26 7.54
C ILE A 102 -3.95 -5.11 6.09
N VAL A 103 -2.68 -4.79 5.87
CA VAL A 103 -2.09 -4.73 4.53
C VAL A 103 -2.15 -6.09 3.83
N GLY A 104 -1.82 -7.17 4.55
CA GLY A 104 -1.90 -8.54 4.05
C GLY A 104 -1.18 -8.74 2.72
N SER A 105 -1.95 -9.03 1.66
CA SER A 105 -1.46 -9.19 0.28
C SER A 105 -1.69 -7.96 -0.61
N SER A 106 -2.37 -6.93 -0.11
CA SER A 106 -2.73 -5.74 -0.90
C SER A 106 -1.64 -4.68 -0.96
N GLY A 107 -0.56 -4.83 -0.17
CA GLY A 107 0.54 -3.87 -0.05
C GLY A 107 1.25 -3.59 -1.37
N MET A 108 1.88 -2.42 -1.46
CA MET A 108 2.86 -2.12 -2.50
C MET A 108 4.16 -2.87 -2.18
N GLY A 109 4.82 -3.37 -3.21
CA GLY A 109 6.05 -4.14 -3.06
C GLY A 109 5.83 -5.65 -3.11
N ALA A 110 6.88 -6.40 -2.80
CA ALA A 110 6.93 -7.84 -3.03
C ALA A 110 6.59 -8.68 -1.80
N LEU A 111 6.59 -8.08 -0.60
CA LEU A 111 6.31 -8.80 0.65
C LEU A 111 4.81 -8.82 0.93
N THR A 112 4.32 -9.99 1.37
CA THR A 112 2.96 -10.19 1.85
C THR A 112 2.95 -10.78 3.26
N TYR A 113 1.85 -10.63 4.00
CA TYR A 113 1.76 -10.94 5.42
C TYR A 113 0.56 -11.84 5.70
N ARG A 114 0.79 -12.91 6.50
CA ARG A 114 -0.27 -13.86 6.89
C ARG A 114 -0.20 -14.16 8.39
N PRO A 115 -1.32 -14.31 9.13
CA PRO A 115 -2.68 -14.17 8.61
C PRO A 115 -3.01 -12.72 8.24
N ALA A 116 -3.73 -12.53 7.15
CA ALA A 116 -4.27 -11.23 6.79
C ALA A 116 -5.57 -10.95 7.58
N TRP A 117 -5.77 -9.70 7.98
CA TRP A 117 -7.08 -9.26 8.44
C TRP A 117 -7.94 -8.95 7.22
N ASP A 118 -8.81 -9.89 6.90
CA ASP A 118 -9.75 -9.69 5.81
C ASP A 118 -10.86 -8.74 6.27
N LEU A 119 -10.64 -7.47 6.01
CA LEU A 119 -11.55 -6.39 6.39
C LEU A 119 -12.54 -6.05 5.26
N HIS A 120 -12.61 -6.84 4.17
CA HIS A 120 -13.17 -6.40 2.90
C HIS A 120 -14.17 -7.35 2.27
N GLU A 121 -15.16 -6.74 1.60
CA GLU A 121 -15.89 -7.33 0.48
C GLU A 121 -15.19 -6.91 -0.84
N PRO A 122 -15.12 -7.78 -1.87
CA PRO A 122 -14.53 -7.42 -3.16
C PRO A 122 -15.26 -6.23 -3.79
N SER A 123 -14.58 -5.13 -4.07
CA SER A 123 -15.18 -3.99 -4.76
C SER A 123 -14.68 -3.89 -6.19
N HIS A 124 -15.56 -3.47 -7.09
CA HIS A 124 -15.22 -3.16 -8.47
C HIS A 124 -14.89 -1.68 -8.62
N LEU A 125 -13.99 -1.37 -9.57
CA LEU A 125 -13.74 0.01 -9.98
C LEU A 125 -15.05 0.60 -10.53
N GLY A 126 -15.67 1.49 -9.75
CA GLY A 126 -16.92 2.16 -10.12
C GLY A 126 -16.69 3.43 -10.96
N ASP A 127 -17.64 4.37 -10.91
CA ASP A 127 -17.49 5.71 -11.51
C ASP A 127 -16.34 6.46 -10.83
N LEU A 128 -15.30 6.82 -11.59
CA LEU A 128 -14.12 7.54 -11.08
C LEU A 128 -14.48 8.92 -10.51
N ASP A 129 -15.48 9.59 -11.07
CA ASP A 129 -15.95 10.87 -10.52
C ASP A 129 -16.60 10.68 -9.15
N ALA A 130 -17.36 9.59 -8.96
CA ALA A 130 -17.94 9.26 -7.66
C ALA A 130 -16.84 8.93 -6.63
N LEU A 131 -15.83 8.12 -7.00
CA LEU A 131 -14.69 7.81 -6.13
C LEU A 131 -13.89 9.07 -5.79
N SER A 132 -13.65 9.95 -6.77
CA SER A 132 -12.98 11.23 -6.54
C SER A 132 -13.74 12.12 -5.56
N ALA A 133 -15.06 12.22 -5.69
CA ALA A 133 -15.91 12.98 -4.77
C ALA A 133 -15.85 12.42 -3.33
N GLN A 134 -15.86 11.11 -3.16
CA GLN A 134 -15.71 10.46 -1.86
C GLN A 134 -14.32 10.71 -1.25
N CYS A 135 -13.26 10.68 -2.06
CA CYS A 135 -11.92 11.05 -1.62
C CYS A 135 -11.87 12.49 -1.10
N GLN A 136 -12.55 13.43 -1.78
CA GLN A 136 -12.64 14.82 -1.34
C GLN A 136 -13.40 14.96 -0.02
N ALA A 137 -14.53 14.27 0.14
CA ALA A 137 -15.29 14.27 1.40
C ALA A 137 -14.43 13.79 2.57
N LEU A 138 -13.68 12.69 2.39
CA LEU A 138 -12.75 12.20 3.41
C LEU A 138 -11.66 13.20 3.79
N LEU A 139 -11.08 13.92 2.82
CA LEU A 139 -10.07 14.94 3.07
C LEU A 139 -10.64 16.15 3.83
N LEU A 140 -11.93 16.45 3.63
CA LEU A 140 -12.65 17.50 4.36
C LEU A 140 -13.21 17.03 5.71
N GLN A 141 -12.90 15.80 6.12
CA GLN A 141 -13.38 15.15 7.35
C GLN A 141 -14.91 14.90 7.34
N GLU A 142 -15.51 14.83 6.18
CA GLU A 142 -16.90 14.42 5.99
C GLU A 142 -17.00 12.89 5.92
N ASP A 143 -18.22 12.37 6.09
CA ASP A 143 -18.45 10.92 5.96
C ASP A 143 -18.42 10.50 4.49
N ALA A 144 -17.64 9.47 4.19
CA ALA A 144 -17.64 8.83 2.88
C ALA A 144 -18.63 7.67 2.89
N SER A 145 -19.50 7.61 1.88
CA SER A 145 -20.54 6.59 1.79
C SER A 145 -20.03 5.18 1.46
N ASP A 146 -18.84 5.08 0.88
CA ASP A 146 -18.24 3.81 0.44
C ASP A 146 -16.74 3.76 0.80
N LEU A 147 -16.47 3.79 2.10
CA LEU A 147 -15.10 3.76 2.62
C LEU A 147 -14.40 2.43 2.34
N ASP A 148 -15.15 1.31 2.31
CA ASP A 148 -14.60 0.00 2.04
C ASP A 148 -14.04 -0.08 0.61
N ALA A 149 -14.76 0.44 -0.39
CA ALA A 149 -14.26 0.51 -1.77
C ALA A 149 -12.99 1.38 -1.90
N LEU A 150 -12.98 2.54 -1.27
CA LEU A 150 -11.80 3.42 -1.27
C LEU A 150 -10.61 2.75 -0.60
N PHE A 151 -10.83 2.06 0.51
CA PHE A 151 -9.79 1.35 1.23
C PHE A 151 -9.19 0.22 0.38
N GLN A 152 -10.03 -0.62 -0.24
CA GLN A 152 -9.56 -1.70 -1.11
C GLN A 152 -8.71 -1.20 -2.28
N LEU A 153 -9.16 -0.12 -2.91
CA LEU A 153 -8.51 0.42 -4.09
C LEU A 153 -7.31 1.33 -3.76
N GLY A 154 -7.18 1.83 -2.53
CA GLY A 154 -6.17 2.82 -2.18
C GLY A 154 -5.53 2.69 -0.81
N GLY A 155 -6.02 1.80 0.06
CA GLY A 155 -5.60 1.71 1.46
C GLY A 155 -4.16 1.31 1.69
N SER A 156 -3.55 0.58 0.75
CA SER A 156 -2.14 0.18 0.80
C SER A 156 -1.22 1.07 -0.03
N SER A 157 -1.74 2.18 -0.59
CA SER A 157 -0.96 3.04 -1.47
C SER A 157 -0.02 3.98 -0.73
N GLY A 158 1.16 4.23 -1.31
CA GLY A 158 2.10 5.26 -0.84
C GLY A 158 1.74 6.67 -1.35
N GLY A 159 2.22 7.71 -0.67
CA GLY A 159 2.03 9.12 -1.01
C GLY A 159 0.78 9.75 -0.42
N ALA A 160 0.72 11.08 -0.44
CA ALA A 160 -0.31 11.88 0.23
C ALA A 160 -1.54 12.17 -0.63
N ARG A 161 -1.42 12.09 -1.98
CA ARG A 161 -2.52 12.36 -2.90
C ARG A 161 -3.50 11.20 -2.92
N PRO A 162 -4.81 11.46 -2.93
CA PRO A 162 -5.83 10.46 -3.15
C PRO A 162 -5.59 9.67 -4.44
N LYS A 163 -5.67 8.36 -4.35
CA LYS A 163 -5.50 7.48 -5.50
C LYS A 163 -6.20 6.16 -5.29
N VAL A 164 -6.48 5.49 -6.38
CA VAL A 164 -6.90 4.11 -6.41
C VAL A 164 -5.91 3.28 -7.24
N MET A 165 -5.76 2.03 -6.86
CA MET A 165 -4.90 1.08 -7.56
C MET A 165 -5.74 -0.07 -8.07
N THR A 166 -5.57 -0.39 -9.34
CA THR A 166 -6.07 -1.61 -9.96
C THR A 166 -4.93 -2.60 -10.13
N GLU A 167 -5.18 -3.74 -10.75
CA GLU A 167 -4.11 -4.67 -11.11
C GLU A 167 -3.08 -4.04 -12.05
N GLU A 168 -3.53 -3.17 -12.97
CA GLU A 168 -2.67 -2.59 -14.00
C GLU A 168 -2.33 -1.11 -13.79
N TRP A 169 -3.18 -0.34 -13.10
CA TRP A 169 -3.09 1.12 -13.08
C TRP A 169 -3.06 1.70 -11.67
N VAL A 170 -2.31 2.77 -11.51
CA VAL A 170 -2.44 3.73 -10.40
C VAL A 170 -3.16 4.94 -10.96
N ILE A 171 -4.35 5.27 -10.42
CA ILE A 171 -5.17 6.41 -10.85
C ILE A 171 -5.17 7.44 -9.73
N LYS A 172 -4.73 8.67 -10.01
CA LYS A 172 -4.61 9.74 -9.02
C LYS A 172 -5.75 10.75 -9.18
N PHE A 173 -6.33 11.11 -8.04
CA PHE A 173 -7.37 12.15 -7.96
C PHE A 173 -6.76 13.46 -7.44
N PRO A 174 -7.32 14.64 -7.82
CA PRO A 174 -6.91 15.90 -7.22
C PRO A 174 -7.13 15.90 -5.70
N ALA A 175 -6.22 16.48 -4.93
CA ALA A 175 -6.46 16.76 -3.52
C ALA A 175 -7.30 18.03 -3.35
N SER A 176 -7.89 18.25 -2.14
CA SER A 176 -8.88 19.30 -1.86
C SER A 176 -8.40 20.73 -2.14
N ARG A 177 -7.10 20.96 -2.24
CA ARG A 177 -6.48 22.28 -2.51
C ARG A 177 -5.70 22.34 -3.82
N GLU A 178 -5.74 21.27 -4.61
CA GLU A 178 -5.08 21.23 -5.91
C GLU A 178 -5.97 21.81 -7.01
N MET A 179 -5.32 22.31 -8.06
CA MET A 179 -6.03 22.82 -9.24
C MET A 179 -6.68 21.65 -10.01
N PRO A 180 -7.84 21.87 -10.65
CA PRO A 180 -8.49 20.84 -11.47
C PRO A 180 -7.62 20.29 -12.60
N GLU A 181 -6.59 21.03 -13.02
CA GLU A 181 -5.67 20.69 -14.10
C GLU A 181 -4.53 19.77 -13.67
N VAL A 182 -4.39 19.45 -12.38
CA VAL A 182 -3.22 18.71 -11.84
C VAL A 182 -3.00 17.35 -12.52
N GLY A 183 -4.06 16.63 -12.87
CA GLY A 183 -3.96 15.34 -13.57
C GLY A 183 -3.41 15.51 -14.99
N ARG A 184 -3.87 16.52 -15.72
CA ARG A 184 -3.36 16.87 -17.05
C ARG A 184 -1.90 17.32 -16.99
N MET A 185 -1.56 18.16 -16.02
CA MET A 185 -0.17 18.63 -15.84
C MET A 185 0.78 17.47 -15.57
N GLU A 186 0.40 16.52 -14.71
CA GLU A 186 1.22 15.33 -14.43
C GLU A 186 1.43 14.49 -15.69
N LYS A 187 0.39 14.34 -16.53
CA LYS A 187 0.50 13.67 -17.84
C LYS A 187 1.47 14.38 -18.78
N GLU A 188 1.36 15.72 -18.88
CA GLU A 188 2.24 16.55 -19.72
C GLU A 188 3.71 16.47 -19.27
N TYR A 189 3.97 16.43 -17.95
CA TYR A 189 5.32 16.19 -17.40
C TYR A 189 5.88 14.83 -17.79
N MET A 190 5.08 13.78 -17.73
CA MET A 190 5.52 12.45 -18.14
C MET A 190 5.81 12.38 -19.64
N ASP A 191 4.98 13.04 -20.46
CA ASP A 191 5.22 13.12 -21.92
C ASP A 191 6.50 13.90 -22.25
N CYS A 192 6.76 14.99 -21.50
CA CYS A 192 8.01 15.74 -21.60
C CYS A 192 9.22 14.87 -21.23
N ALA A 193 9.15 14.13 -20.12
CA ALA A 193 10.21 13.22 -19.71
C ALA A 193 10.50 12.16 -20.79
N ALA A 194 9.46 11.55 -21.37
CA ALA A 194 9.58 10.61 -22.47
C ALA A 194 10.23 11.25 -23.69
N SER A 195 9.86 12.49 -24.03
CA SER A 195 10.46 13.22 -25.17
C SER A 195 11.95 13.55 -24.97
N CYS A 196 12.40 13.61 -23.70
CA CYS A 196 13.81 13.76 -23.34
C CYS A 196 14.57 12.43 -23.28
N GLY A 197 13.96 11.32 -23.68
CA GLY A 197 14.57 9.99 -23.70
C GLY A 197 14.60 9.29 -22.33
N ILE A 198 13.83 9.79 -21.35
CA ILE A 198 13.67 9.10 -20.07
C ILE A 198 12.64 7.98 -20.23
N GLU A 199 12.97 6.78 -19.79
CA GLU A 199 12.02 5.68 -19.75
C GLU A 199 10.93 5.96 -18.70
N VAL A 200 9.68 5.99 -19.16
CA VAL A 200 8.50 6.24 -18.31
C VAL A 200 7.47 5.13 -18.54
N PRO A 201 6.66 4.78 -17.52
CA PRO A 201 5.57 3.84 -17.72
C PRO A 201 4.51 4.41 -18.68
N GLU A 202 3.68 3.55 -19.25
CA GLU A 202 2.51 4.00 -20.01
C GLU A 202 1.64 4.89 -19.11
N THR A 203 1.24 6.06 -19.62
CA THR A 203 0.39 7.00 -18.91
C THR A 203 -0.83 7.36 -19.71
N ARG A 204 -1.95 7.61 -19.01
CA ARG A 204 -3.23 8.02 -19.62
C ARG A 204 -3.81 9.19 -18.84
N LEU A 205 -4.62 9.98 -19.53
CA LEU A 205 -5.51 10.95 -18.93
C LEU A 205 -6.94 10.42 -19.08
N LEU A 206 -7.51 9.94 -17.98
CA LEU A 206 -8.86 9.39 -17.97
C LEU A 206 -9.88 10.52 -17.89
N PRO A 207 -11.00 10.44 -18.63
CA PRO A 207 -11.99 11.52 -18.67
C PRO A 207 -12.65 11.71 -17.31
N SER A 208 -12.97 12.97 -16.99
CA SER A 208 -13.71 13.40 -15.80
C SER A 208 -14.66 14.54 -16.13
N ARG A 209 -15.76 14.61 -15.40
CA ARG A 209 -16.69 15.76 -15.40
C ARG A 209 -16.32 16.79 -14.32
N LEU A 210 -15.42 16.41 -13.39
CA LEU A 210 -15.08 17.24 -12.22
C LEU A 210 -13.76 17.99 -12.37
N CYS A 211 -12.89 17.53 -13.27
CA CYS A 211 -11.57 18.11 -13.50
C CYS A 211 -11.12 17.89 -14.94
N SER A 212 -9.92 18.35 -15.30
CA SER A 212 -9.37 18.19 -16.65
C SER A 212 -9.01 16.73 -17.02
N GLY A 213 -9.20 15.80 -16.11
CA GLY A 213 -8.95 14.39 -16.25
C GLY A 213 -8.11 13.83 -15.11
N TYR A 214 -8.22 12.51 -14.86
CA TYR A 214 -7.46 11.79 -13.87
C TYR A 214 -6.20 11.22 -14.49
N PHE A 215 -5.05 11.52 -13.89
CA PHE A 215 -3.78 10.93 -14.30
C PHE A 215 -3.76 9.45 -13.92
N ALA A 216 -3.44 8.59 -14.88
CA ALA A 216 -3.23 7.17 -14.68
C ALA A 216 -1.84 6.77 -15.19
N ALA A 217 -1.10 6.02 -14.37
CA ALA A 217 0.17 5.42 -14.74
C ALA A 217 0.07 3.91 -14.63
N ARG A 218 0.61 3.20 -15.62
CA ARG A 218 0.67 1.75 -15.58
C ARG A 218 1.61 1.29 -14.48
N ARG A 219 1.20 0.28 -13.74
CA ARG A 219 2.02 -0.30 -12.68
C ARG A 219 3.18 -1.07 -13.29
N PHE A 220 4.38 -0.82 -12.79
CA PHE A 220 5.60 -1.55 -13.13
C PHE A 220 5.97 -2.62 -12.10
N ASP A 221 5.28 -2.62 -10.95
CA ASP A 221 5.49 -3.54 -9.83
C ASP A 221 4.65 -4.84 -9.95
N ARG A 222 3.96 -5.03 -11.08
CA ARG A 222 3.17 -6.23 -11.39
C ARG A 222 3.60 -6.83 -12.70
N GLU A 223 3.84 -8.16 -12.71
CA GLU A 223 4.03 -8.88 -13.96
C GLU A 223 2.72 -8.88 -14.75
N GLN A 224 2.82 -8.66 -16.05
CA GLN A 224 1.67 -8.84 -16.92
C GLN A 224 1.30 -10.32 -16.88
N ALA A 225 0.08 -10.64 -16.45
CA ALA A 225 -0.48 -11.93 -16.74
C ALA A 225 -0.38 -12.10 -18.28
N ALA A 226 0.43 -13.04 -18.71
CA ALA A 226 0.59 -13.33 -20.14
C ALA A 226 -0.82 -13.54 -20.69
N SER A 227 -1.25 -12.64 -21.59
CA SER A 227 -2.48 -12.84 -22.34
C SER A 227 -2.32 -14.16 -23.05
N GLN A 228 -2.98 -15.20 -22.56
CA GLN A 228 -3.15 -16.42 -23.32
C GLN A 228 -4.00 -16.02 -24.54
N VAL A 229 -3.31 -15.78 -25.63
CA VAL A 229 -3.94 -15.77 -26.96
C VAL A 229 -4.31 -17.24 -27.23
N ILE A 230 -5.59 -17.52 -27.16
CA ILE A 230 -6.19 -18.76 -27.66
C ILE A 230 -6.28 -18.66 -29.18
#